data_caceb324114cb7c18541b2543b62c3d6
#
_entry.id   caceb324114cb7c18541b2543b62c3d6
#
_cell.length_a   1.000
_cell.length_b   1.000
_cell.length_c   1.000
_cell.angle_alpha   90.00
_cell.angle_beta   90.00
_cell.angle_gamma   90.00
#
_symmetry.space_group_name_H-M   'P 1'
#
loop_
_entity.id
_entity.type
_entity.pdbx_description
1 polymer ?
#
loop_
_entity_poly.entity_id
_entity_poly.type
_entity_poly.pdbx_seq_one_letter_code
_entity_poly.pdbx_strand_id
1 'polypeptide(L)'
;MSASGKIVGSARSTPAKQRGALERWFGSSRSVQTNLALTTMALPGVILLLIFAYLPMVGLVIAFKDYRFAEGIWGSAWVGFENFRFLFGTDQAWRITRNTLLMNSIFITTGTVASLTIAILMNEVYTSRMSKFYQTMLFFPYFISWIIVSYFVYGFLNGDTGLANQALTAVGAEPIPWYRAPEYWPAILTVANLWNGVGFGSIVYLAG
;
A
#
# COMPACT_ATOMS: atom_id res chain seq x y z
N MET A 1 -19.90 81.02 23.81
CA MET A 1 -19.36 81.13 22.43
C MET A 1 -17.91 80.71 22.49
N SER A 2 -17.63 79.49 22.11
CA SER A 2 -16.26 79.06 21.88
C SER A 2 -16.29 77.87 20.89
N ALA A 3 -15.67 78.08 19.76
CA ALA A 3 -15.57 77.11 18.65
C ALA A 3 -14.42 76.17 18.93
N SER A 4 -14.69 74.85 19.04
CA SER A 4 -13.71 73.85 19.16
C SER A 4 -13.33 73.33 17.77
N GLY A 5 -12.13 73.68 17.29
CA GLY A 5 -11.56 73.17 16.04
C GLY A 5 -11.12 71.70 16.15
N LYS A 6 -11.70 70.78 15.36
CA LYS A 6 -11.25 69.42 15.14
C LYS A 6 -9.98 69.42 14.28
N ILE A 7 -8.86 69.01 14.86
CA ILE A 7 -7.65 68.68 14.13
C ILE A 7 -7.83 67.32 13.50
N VAL A 8 -7.97 67.31 12.18
CA VAL A 8 -7.96 66.06 11.38
C VAL A 8 -6.50 65.60 11.26
N GLY A 9 -6.14 64.56 12.00
CA GLY A 9 -4.84 63.90 11.91
C GLY A 9 -4.73 63.14 10.58
N SER A 10 -3.88 63.64 9.69
CA SER A 10 -3.46 62.97 8.46
C SER A 10 -2.73 61.66 8.79
N ALA A 11 -3.41 60.55 8.60
CA ALA A 11 -2.77 59.25 8.65
C ALA A 11 -1.79 59.10 7.46
N ARG A 12 -0.50 59.22 7.74
CA ARG A 12 0.56 58.87 6.79
C ARG A 12 0.45 57.39 6.47
N SER A 13 -0.02 57.06 5.29
CA SER A 13 0.09 55.70 4.71
C SER A 13 1.55 55.42 4.46
N THR A 14 2.13 54.51 5.25
CA THR A 14 3.45 53.96 5.01
C THR A 14 3.42 53.17 3.71
N PRO A 15 4.31 53.44 2.73
CA PRO A 15 4.30 52.68 1.48
C PRO A 15 4.61 51.20 1.78
N ALA A 16 3.74 50.33 1.31
CA ALA A 16 3.97 48.86 1.37
C ALA A 16 5.28 48.56 0.65
N LYS A 17 6.30 48.15 1.42
CA LYS A 17 7.59 47.74 0.93
C LYS A 17 7.39 46.66 -0.12
N GLN A 18 7.66 46.97 -1.40
CA GLN A 18 7.62 46.01 -2.48
C GLN A 18 8.59 44.88 -2.14
N ARG A 19 8.06 43.75 -1.74
CA ARG A 19 8.85 42.54 -1.52
C ARG A 19 9.49 42.14 -2.85
N GLY A 20 10.80 42.05 -2.90
CA GLY A 20 11.56 41.76 -4.10
C GLY A 20 11.08 40.44 -4.75
N ALA A 21 11.19 40.35 -6.08
CA ALA A 21 10.77 39.18 -6.84
C ALA A 21 11.41 37.86 -6.32
N LEU A 22 12.62 37.95 -5.76
CA LEU A 22 13.33 36.82 -5.14
C LEU A 22 12.67 36.36 -3.82
N GLU A 23 12.13 37.29 -3.01
CA GLU A 23 11.38 36.91 -1.79
C GLU A 23 10.06 36.20 -2.11
N ARG A 24 9.47 36.43 -3.28
CA ARG A 24 8.28 35.70 -3.75
C ARG A 24 8.59 34.24 -4.12
N TRP A 25 9.82 33.97 -4.60
CA TRP A 25 10.24 32.61 -5.00
C TRP A 25 10.87 31.82 -3.86
N PHE A 26 11.65 32.45 -2.99
CA PHE A 26 12.40 31.77 -1.92
C PHE A 26 11.83 31.99 -0.51
N GLY A 27 10.80 32.82 -0.36
CA GLY A 27 10.23 33.15 0.95
C GLY A 27 11.12 34.09 1.77
N SER A 28 10.72 34.38 3.01
CA SER A 28 11.55 35.16 3.94
C SER A 28 12.76 34.31 4.39
N SER A 29 13.85 34.94 4.84
CA SER A 29 15.06 34.25 5.33
C SER A 29 14.75 33.17 6.38
N ARG A 30 13.71 33.35 7.17
CA ARG A 30 13.23 32.37 8.15
C ARG A 30 12.60 31.14 7.49
N SER A 31 11.87 31.34 6.39
CA SER A 31 11.30 30.27 5.55
C SER A 31 12.40 29.44 4.87
N VAL A 32 13.46 30.09 4.37
CA VAL A 32 14.60 29.41 3.74
C VAL A 32 15.34 28.54 4.76
N GLN A 33 15.60 29.04 5.96
CA GLN A 33 16.25 28.27 7.03
C GLN A 33 15.41 27.08 7.48
N THR A 34 14.07 27.27 7.62
CA THR A 34 13.16 26.18 7.97
C THR A 34 13.12 25.12 6.87
N ASN A 35 13.04 25.54 5.61
CA ASN A 35 13.04 24.62 4.47
C ASN A 35 14.38 23.87 4.36
N LEU A 36 15.50 24.53 4.59
CA LEU A 36 16.80 23.86 4.60
C LEU A 36 16.91 22.82 5.72
N ALA A 37 16.48 23.17 6.93
CA ALA A 37 16.44 22.23 8.05
C ALA A 37 15.56 21.01 7.75
N LEU A 38 14.35 21.21 7.23
CA LEU A 38 13.44 20.14 6.85
C LEU A 38 14.02 19.26 5.73
N THR A 39 14.64 19.88 4.71
CA THR A 39 15.31 19.14 3.62
C THR A 39 16.48 18.31 4.16
N THR A 40 17.29 18.87 5.05
CA THR A 40 18.42 18.15 5.67
C THR A 40 17.93 16.97 6.51
N MET A 41 16.83 17.12 7.24
CA MET A 41 16.21 16.02 7.99
C MET A 41 15.61 14.94 7.09
N ALA A 42 15.06 15.31 5.93
CA ALA A 42 14.51 14.35 4.96
C ALA A 42 15.62 13.65 4.15
N LEU A 43 16.80 14.25 4.00
CA LEU A 43 17.88 13.79 3.12
C LEU A 43 18.31 12.32 3.38
N PRO A 44 18.50 11.85 4.64
CA PRO A 44 18.82 10.45 4.88
C PRO A 44 17.74 9.49 4.36
N GLY A 45 16.46 9.83 4.55
CA GLY A 45 15.34 9.04 4.03
C GLY A 45 15.31 9.00 2.50
N VAL A 46 15.54 10.15 1.86
CA VAL A 46 15.61 10.25 0.39
C VAL A 46 16.78 9.43 -0.16
N ILE A 47 17.96 9.50 0.47
CA ILE A 47 19.12 8.69 0.06
C ILE A 47 18.81 7.20 0.15
N LEU A 48 18.23 6.74 1.27
CA LEU A 48 17.83 5.34 1.43
C LEU A 48 16.82 4.93 0.34
N LEU A 49 15.85 5.77 0.05
CA LEU A 49 14.87 5.52 -1.00
C LEU A 49 15.54 5.43 -2.37
N LEU A 50 16.47 6.31 -2.68
CA LEU A 50 17.22 6.25 -3.95
C LEU A 50 18.05 4.97 -4.06
N ILE A 51 18.75 4.57 -3.00
CA ILE A 51 19.59 3.37 -3.02
C ILE A 51 18.74 2.10 -3.09
N PHE A 52 17.69 1.98 -2.28
CA PHE A 52 16.96 0.72 -2.14
C PHE A 52 15.73 0.60 -3.06
N ALA A 53 15.15 1.69 -3.53
CA ALA A 53 14.00 1.66 -4.43
C ALA A 53 14.38 1.99 -5.88
N TYR A 54 15.17 3.04 -6.11
CA TYR A 54 15.48 3.49 -7.47
C TYR A 54 16.69 2.80 -8.08
N LEU A 55 17.77 2.57 -7.32
CA LEU A 55 18.97 1.91 -7.86
C LEU A 55 18.67 0.51 -8.44
N PRO A 56 17.86 -0.35 -7.82
CA PRO A 56 17.49 -1.64 -8.43
C PRO A 56 16.71 -1.51 -9.74
N MET A 57 16.04 -0.38 -9.99
CA MET A 57 15.35 -0.14 -11.27
C MET A 57 16.30 -0.07 -12.47
N VAL A 58 17.59 0.24 -12.25
CA VAL A 58 18.61 0.11 -13.30
C VAL A 58 18.68 -1.32 -13.83
N GLY A 59 18.37 -2.30 -13.00
CA GLY A 59 18.29 -3.71 -13.41
C GLY A 59 17.21 -4.01 -14.46
N LEU A 60 16.23 -3.11 -14.67
CA LEU A 60 15.24 -3.26 -15.74
C LEU A 60 15.88 -3.32 -17.14
N VAL A 61 17.11 -2.80 -17.28
CA VAL A 61 17.89 -2.93 -18.52
C VAL A 61 18.10 -4.40 -18.92
N ILE A 62 18.12 -5.33 -17.95
CA ILE A 62 18.25 -6.77 -18.20
C ILE A 62 17.10 -7.29 -19.08
N ALA A 63 15.91 -6.72 -18.97
CA ALA A 63 14.77 -7.14 -19.78
C ALA A 63 15.00 -6.98 -21.31
N PHE A 64 15.94 -6.12 -21.69
CA PHE A 64 16.28 -5.85 -23.10
C PHE A 64 17.59 -6.51 -23.54
N LYS A 65 18.20 -7.35 -22.70
CA LYS A 65 19.47 -8.02 -22.96
C LYS A 65 19.32 -9.55 -22.90
N ASP A 66 20.14 -10.26 -23.68
CA ASP A 66 20.39 -11.69 -23.50
C ASP A 66 21.34 -11.86 -22.31
N TYR A 67 20.76 -11.82 -21.11
CA TYR A 67 21.55 -11.78 -19.88
C TYR A 67 22.30 -13.07 -19.65
N ARG A 68 23.64 -12.95 -19.60
CA ARG A 68 24.55 -14.03 -19.25
C ARG A 68 25.27 -13.70 -17.97
N PHE A 69 25.15 -14.57 -17.00
CA PHE A 69 25.75 -14.36 -15.68
C PHE A 69 27.26 -14.11 -15.75
N ALA A 70 27.99 -14.80 -16.67
CA ALA A 70 29.43 -14.64 -16.86
C ALA A 70 29.84 -13.26 -17.39
N GLU A 71 28.98 -12.59 -18.15
CA GLU A 71 29.25 -11.29 -18.79
C GLU A 71 28.69 -10.12 -17.98
N GLY A 72 27.81 -10.42 -17.01
CA GLY A 72 27.11 -9.45 -16.17
C GLY A 72 26.14 -8.56 -16.97
N ILE A 73 25.56 -7.55 -16.28
CA ILE A 73 24.55 -6.66 -16.89
C ILE A 73 25.11 -5.85 -18.06
N TRP A 74 26.34 -5.38 -17.94
CA TRP A 74 26.93 -4.47 -18.93
C TRP A 74 27.54 -5.21 -20.13
N GLY A 75 28.09 -6.42 -19.92
CA GLY A 75 28.72 -7.22 -20.98
C GLY A 75 27.73 -8.00 -21.83
N SER A 76 26.55 -8.31 -21.31
CA SER A 76 25.55 -9.10 -22.04
C SER A 76 25.04 -8.37 -23.31
N ALA A 77 24.77 -9.14 -24.37
CA ALA A 77 24.33 -8.62 -25.65
C ALA A 77 22.94 -7.94 -25.55
N TRP A 78 22.77 -6.86 -26.30
CA TRP A 78 21.49 -6.16 -26.40
C TRP A 78 20.60 -6.87 -27.44
N VAL A 79 19.41 -7.35 -27.01
CA VAL A 79 18.44 -8.05 -27.88
C VAL A 79 17.12 -7.30 -28.05
N GLY A 80 17.03 -6.08 -27.50
CA GLY A 80 15.82 -5.27 -27.61
C GLY A 80 14.60 -5.93 -26.99
N PHE A 81 13.53 -6.09 -27.76
CA PHE A 81 12.25 -6.64 -27.30
C PHE A 81 12.12 -8.16 -27.47
N GLU A 82 13.18 -8.89 -27.82
CA GLU A 82 13.08 -10.34 -28.10
C GLU A 82 12.61 -11.12 -26.85
N ASN A 83 13.04 -10.73 -25.66
CA ASN A 83 12.57 -11.36 -24.41
C ASN A 83 11.07 -11.20 -24.19
N PHE A 84 10.48 -10.13 -24.68
CA PHE A 84 9.03 -9.89 -24.59
C PHE A 84 8.23 -10.69 -25.61
N ARG A 85 8.86 -11.11 -26.72
CA ARG A 85 8.22 -11.89 -27.74
C ARG A 85 7.68 -13.22 -27.22
N PHE A 86 8.45 -13.90 -26.37
CA PHE A 86 7.98 -15.11 -25.70
C PHE A 86 6.74 -14.83 -24.83
N LEU A 87 6.75 -13.75 -24.05
CA LEU A 87 5.65 -13.40 -23.16
C LEU A 87 4.37 -13.11 -23.94
N PHE A 88 4.45 -12.28 -25.00
CA PHE A 88 3.29 -11.87 -25.81
C PHE A 88 2.93 -12.86 -26.89
N GLY A 89 3.84 -13.75 -27.28
CA GLY A 89 3.59 -14.84 -28.25
C GLY A 89 2.91 -16.05 -27.65
N THR A 90 2.73 -16.11 -26.33
CA THR A 90 2.07 -17.19 -25.62
C THR A 90 0.84 -16.69 -24.88
N ASP A 91 -0.09 -17.59 -24.51
CA ASP A 91 -1.27 -17.27 -23.68
C ASP A 91 -0.89 -16.85 -22.23
N GLN A 92 0.40 -16.88 -21.90
CA GLN A 92 0.90 -16.55 -20.57
C GLN A 92 0.58 -15.11 -20.18
N ALA A 93 0.89 -14.13 -21.04
CA ALA A 93 0.65 -12.71 -20.76
C ALA A 93 -0.83 -12.45 -20.47
N TRP A 94 -1.73 -13.00 -21.33
CA TRP A 94 -3.16 -12.85 -21.14
C TRP A 94 -3.64 -13.49 -19.84
N ARG A 95 -3.20 -14.71 -19.55
CA ARG A 95 -3.58 -15.44 -18.33
C ARG A 95 -3.12 -14.71 -17.07
N ILE A 96 -1.87 -14.24 -17.04
CA ILE A 96 -1.32 -13.49 -15.91
C ILE A 96 -2.09 -12.19 -15.72
N THR A 97 -2.28 -11.41 -16.78
CA THR A 97 -3.01 -10.13 -16.72
C THR A 97 -4.45 -10.33 -16.24
N ARG A 98 -5.17 -11.27 -16.84
CA ARG A 98 -6.54 -11.59 -16.44
C ARG A 98 -6.62 -11.99 -14.97
N ASN A 99 -5.75 -12.90 -14.52
CA ASN A 99 -5.76 -13.37 -13.14
C ASN A 99 -5.41 -12.23 -12.17
N THR A 100 -4.44 -11.39 -12.50
CA THR A 100 -4.08 -10.23 -11.70
C THR A 100 -5.24 -9.25 -11.57
N LEU A 101 -5.91 -8.91 -12.67
CA LEU A 101 -7.05 -7.99 -12.66
C LEU A 101 -8.24 -8.59 -11.89
N LEU A 102 -8.57 -9.85 -12.12
CA LEU A 102 -9.67 -10.52 -11.43
C LEU A 102 -9.42 -10.60 -9.93
N MET A 103 -8.24 -11.09 -9.51
CA MET A 103 -7.93 -11.25 -8.09
C MET A 103 -7.87 -9.91 -7.36
N ASN A 104 -7.24 -8.89 -7.95
CA ASN A 104 -7.22 -7.55 -7.34
C ASN A 104 -8.61 -6.93 -7.28
N SER A 105 -9.45 -7.10 -8.30
CA SER A 105 -10.84 -6.63 -8.27
C SER A 105 -11.64 -7.30 -7.14
N ILE A 106 -11.46 -8.61 -6.95
CA ILE A 106 -12.09 -9.35 -5.86
C ILE A 106 -11.58 -8.82 -4.50
N PHE A 107 -10.25 -8.70 -4.33
CA PHE A 107 -9.66 -8.24 -3.07
C PHE A 107 -10.09 -6.82 -2.71
N ILE A 108 -10.07 -5.89 -3.66
CA ILE A 108 -10.47 -4.51 -3.44
C ILE A 108 -11.96 -4.43 -3.08
N THR A 109 -12.81 -5.10 -3.85
CA THR A 109 -14.26 -5.04 -3.63
C THR A 109 -14.64 -5.69 -2.31
N THR A 110 -14.21 -6.92 -2.07
CA THR A 110 -14.54 -7.65 -0.83
C THR A 110 -13.90 -6.99 0.39
N GLY A 111 -12.66 -6.52 0.28
CA GLY A 111 -11.95 -5.82 1.34
C GLY A 111 -12.63 -4.50 1.72
N THR A 112 -13.03 -3.70 0.73
CA THR A 112 -13.75 -2.44 0.95
C THR A 112 -15.10 -2.68 1.62
N VAL A 113 -15.90 -3.60 1.07
CA VAL A 113 -17.23 -3.91 1.61
C VAL A 113 -17.12 -4.45 3.04
N ALA A 114 -16.22 -5.39 3.29
CA ALA A 114 -16.03 -5.97 4.61
C ALA A 114 -15.52 -4.93 5.64
N SER A 115 -14.55 -4.10 5.25
CA SER A 115 -14.00 -3.06 6.12
C SER A 115 -15.02 -1.99 6.46
N LEU A 116 -15.83 -1.54 5.49
CA LEU A 116 -16.93 -0.61 5.73
C LEU A 116 -18.00 -1.22 6.63
N THR A 117 -18.39 -2.47 6.37
CA THR A 117 -19.36 -3.18 7.21
C THR A 117 -18.91 -3.26 8.65
N ILE A 118 -17.65 -3.66 8.87
CA ILE A 118 -17.08 -3.73 10.23
C ILE A 118 -16.98 -2.33 10.85
N ALA A 119 -16.58 -1.31 10.09
CA ALA A 119 -16.51 0.06 10.61
C ALA A 119 -17.89 0.55 11.09
N ILE A 120 -18.94 0.32 10.30
CA ILE A 120 -20.33 0.66 10.69
C ILE A 120 -20.75 -0.11 11.94
N LEU A 121 -20.54 -1.43 11.98
CA LEU A 121 -20.87 -2.26 13.15
C LEU A 121 -20.12 -1.81 14.40
N MET A 122 -18.85 -1.40 14.25
CA MET A 122 -18.06 -0.90 15.37
C MET A 122 -18.51 0.47 15.87
N ASN A 123 -19.04 1.31 14.99
CA ASN A 123 -19.62 2.60 15.37
C ASN A 123 -20.89 2.43 16.23
N GLU A 124 -21.62 1.33 16.06
CA GLU A 124 -22.81 0.98 16.86
C GLU A 124 -22.46 0.42 18.25
N VAL A 125 -21.18 0.07 18.51
CA VAL A 125 -20.77 -0.47 19.80
C VAL A 125 -20.77 0.63 20.87
N TYR A 126 -21.74 0.59 21.74
CA TYR A 126 -22.05 1.61 22.74
C TYR A 126 -20.94 1.88 23.76
N THR A 127 -20.11 0.86 24.11
CA THR A 127 -19.09 1.02 25.14
C THR A 127 -17.69 1.16 24.55
N SER A 128 -16.99 2.22 24.95
CA SER A 128 -15.63 2.49 24.47
C SER A 128 -14.60 1.39 24.81
N ARG A 129 -14.82 0.63 25.88
CA ARG A 129 -13.95 -0.50 26.26
C ARG A 129 -14.11 -1.69 25.31
N MET A 130 -15.33 -2.04 24.95
CA MET A 130 -15.62 -3.13 24.00
C MET A 130 -15.16 -2.74 22.60
N SER A 131 -15.38 -1.51 22.18
CA SER A 131 -14.90 -1.02 20.90
C SER A 131 -13.37 -1.14 20.76
N LYS A 132 -12.61 -0.73 21.78
CA LYS A 132 -11.14 -0.88 21.80
C LYS A 132 -10.71 -2.35 21.77
N PHE A 133 -11.40 -3.22 22.48
CA PHE A 133 -11.11 -4.65 22.48
C PHE A 133 -11.31 -5.27 21.09
N TYR A 134 -12.46 -5.01 20.45
CA TYR A 134 -12.72 -5.48 19.09
C TYR A 134 -11.75 -4.90 18.06
N GLN A 135 -11.43 -3.61 18.15
CA GLN A 135 -10.41 -2.99 17.29
C GLN A 135 -9.07 -3.71 17.41
N THR A 136 -8.61 -3.98 18.62
CA THR A 136 -7.34 -4.68 18.86
C THR A 136 -7.36 -6.08 18.30
N MET A 137 -8.43 -6.84 18.51
CA MET A 137 -8.59 -8.20 18.01
C MET A 137 -8.63 -8.26 16.48
N LEU A 138 -9.37 -7.36 15.85
CA LEU A 138 -9.48 -7.29 14.40
C LEU A 138 -8.20 -6.78 13.73
N PHE A 139 -7.45 -5.92 14.43
CA PHE A 139 -6.21 -5.37 13.92
C PHE A 139 -5.02 -6.31 14.07
N PHE A 140 -5.07 -7.24 15.01
CA PHE A 140 -3.97 -8.16 15.31
C PHE A 140 -3.47 -8.95 14.09
N PRO A 141 -4.33 -9.53 13.22
CA PRO A 141 -3.86 -10.29 12.06
C PRO A 141 -3.03 -9.48 11.08
N TYR A 142 -3.22 -8.18 11.00
CA TYR A 142 -2.46 -7.29 10.11
C TYR A 142 -0.95 -7.29 10.39
N PHE A 143 -0.54 -7.52 11.64
CA PHE A 143 0.88 -7.62 12.01
C PHE A 143 1.52 -8.96 11.66
N ILE A 144 0.74 -9.94 11.29
CA ILE A 144 1.24 -11.27 10.93
C ILE A 144 1.78 -11.21 9.51
N SER A 145 3.05 -11.60 9.33
CA SER A 145 3.64 -11.66 8.00
C SER A 145 2.95 -12.68 7.11
N TRP A 146 2.90 -12.42 5.81
CA TRP A 146 2.32 -13.35 4.82
C TRP A 146 2.98 -14.73 4.82
N ILE A 147 4.25 -14.83 5.24
CA ILE A 147 4.94 -16.11 5.43
C ILE A 147 4.24 -16.94 6.51
N ILE A 148 3.92 -16.32 7.65
CA ILE A 148 3.21 -17.00 8.75
C ILE A 148 1.78 -17.33 8.33
N VAL A 149 1.09 -16.42 7.62
CA VAL A 149 -0.24 -16.70 7.06
C VAL A 149 -0.21 -17.91 6.13
N SER A 150 0.83 -18.06 5.30
CA SER A 150 0.98 -19.23 4.41
C SER A 150 1.13 -20.53 5.18
N TYR A 151 1.83 -20.52 6.33
CA TYR A 151 1.92 -21.72 7.20
C TYR A 151 0.57 -22.04 7.86
N PHE A 152 -0.23 -21.06 8.24
CA PHE A 152 -1.58 -21.33 8.71
C PHE A 152 -2.44 -21.96 7.60
N VAL A 153 -2.45 -21.36 6.40
CA VAL A 153 -3.17 -21.92 5.26
C VAL A 153 -2.70 -23.36 4.98
N TYR A 154 -1.40 -23.61 5.03
CA TYR A 154 -0.85 -24.96 4.87
C TYR A 154 -1.33 -25.92 5.95
N GLY A 155 -1.28 -25.52 7.23
CA GLY A 155 -1.76 -26.35 8.33
C GLY A 155 -3.26 -26.69 8.24
N PHE A 156 -4.08 -25.75 7.72
CA PHE A 156 -5.50 -25.99 7.50
C PHE A 156 -5.78 -26.87 6.26
N LEU A 157 -5.06 -26.67 5.18
CA LEU A 157 -5.35 -27.24 3.85
C LEU A 157 -4.37 -28.34 3.41
N ASN A 158 -3.48 -28.81 4.28
CA ASN A 158 -2.61 -29.95 3.96
C ASN A 158 -3.46 -31.17 3.58
N GLY A 159 -3.08 -31.90 2.52
CA GLY A 159 -3.83 -33.04 2.01
C GLY A 159 -3.99 -34.17 3.03
N ASP A 160 -2.93 -34.46 3.77
CA ASP A 160 -2.88 -35.63 4.66
C ASP A 160 -3.27 -35.31 6.10
N THR A 161 -2.83 -34.15 6.61
CA THR A 161 -2.97 -33.77 8.03
C THR A 161 -3.76 -32.50 8.25
N GLY A 162 -4.26 -31.86 7.17
CA GLY A 162 -4.96 -30.56 7.24
C GLY A 162 -6.32 -30.66 7.95
N LEU A 163 -6.60 -29.68 8.80
CA LEU A 163 -7.85 -29.63 9.58
C LEU A 163 -9.09 -29.64 8.69
N ALA A 164 -9.03 -29.02 7.50
CA ALA A 164 -10.17 -29.00 6.56
C ALA A 164 -10.53 -30.43 6.09
N ASN A 165 -9.54 -31.24 5.72
CA ASN A 165 -9.76 -32.62 5.30
C ASN A 165 -10.16 -33.53 6.46
N GLN A 166 -9.64 -33.30 7.67
CA GLN A 166 -10.11 -34.01 8.86
C GLN A 166 -11.59 -33.72 9.14
N ALA A 167 -12.02 -32.45 9.00
CA ALA A 167 -13.43 -32.10 9.16
C ALA A 167 -14.32 -32.71 8.06
N LEU A 168 -13.86 -32.73 6.81
CA LEU A 168 -14.59 -33.36 5.69
C LEU A 168 -14.76 -34.86 5.93
N THR A 169 -13.71 -35.57 6.29
CA THR A 169 -13.78 -37.02 6.55
C THR A 169 -14.63 -37.35 7.77
N ALA A 170 -14.64 -36.48 8.80
CA ALA A 170 -15.50 -36.67 9.97
C ALA A 170 -17.00 -36.60 9.66
N VAL A 171 -17.39 -35.86 8.62
CA VAL A 171 -18.79 -35.82 8.13
C VAL A 171 -19.05 -36.78 6.97
N GLY A 172 -18.10 -37.66 6.65
CA GLY A 172 -18.23 -38.69 5.60
C GLY A 172 -17.99 -38.17 4.17
N ALA A 173 -17.42 -36.99 4.00
CA ALA A 173 -17.06 -36.45 2.71
C ALA A 173 -15.64 -36.89 2.30
N GLU A 174 -15.40 -36.89 1.00
CA GLU A 174 -14.05 -37.20 0.47
C GLU A 174 -13.05 -36.06 0.72
N PRO A 175 -11.78 -36.36 1.04
CA PRO A 175 -10.75 -35.33 1.20
C PRO A 175 -10.45 -34.65 -0.13
N ILE A 176 -10.24 -33.33 -0.08
CA ILE A 176 -9.95 -32.51 -1.26
C ILE A 176 -8.44 -32.29 -1.36
N PRO A 177 -7.83 -32.51 -2.53
CA PRO A 177 -6.43 -32.21 -2.76
C PRO A 177 -6.23 -30.71 -3.03
N TRP A 178 -6.42 -29.86 -2.03
CA TRP A 178 -6.46 -28.40 -2.12
C TRP A 178 -5.36 -27.77 -2.96
N TYR A 179 -4.12 -28.26 -2.82
CA TYR A 179 -2.96 -27.75 -3.57
C TYR A 179 -2.92 -28.16 -5.04
N ARG A 180 -3.74 -29.14 -5.44
CA ARG A 180 -3.90 -29.59 -6.84
C ARG A 180 -5.19 -29.12 -7.47
N ALA A 181 -6.04 -28.41 -6.72
CA ALA A 181 -7.36 -27.96 -7.11
C ALA A 181 -7.35 -26.40 -7.23
N PRO A 182 -6.87 -25.84 -8.36
CA PRO A 182 -6.68 -24.40 -8.54
C PRO A 182 -7.98 -23.58 -8.46
N GLU A 183 -9.12 -24.21 -8.65
CA GLU A 183 -10.45 -23.59 -8.58
C GLU A 183 -10.81 -23.05 -7.20
N TYR A 184 -10.28 -23.61 -6.13
CA TYR A 184 -10.53 -23.14 -4.75
C TYR A 184 -9.65 -21.97 -4.33
N TRP A 185 -8.51 -21.76 -5.00
CA TRP A 185 -7.52 -20.77 -4.59
C TRP A 185 -8.02 -19.33 -4.59
N PRO A 186 -8.85 -18.88 -5.56
CA PRO A 186 -9.42 -17.53 -5.49
C PRO A 186 -10.18 -17.27 -4.19
N ALA A 187 -10.99 -18.23 -3.74
CA ALA A 187 -11.74 -18.11 -2.48
C ALA A 187 -10.81 -18.17 -1.26
N ILE A 188 -9.87 -19.12 -1.22
CA ILE A 188 -8.89 -19.28 -0.14
C ILE A 188 -8.08 -18.01 0.04
N LEU A 189 -7.52 -17.46 -1.04
CA LEU A 189 -6.75 -16.24 -1.01
C LEU A 189 -7.59 -15.02 -0.60
N THR A 190 -8.84 -14.97 -1.03
CA THR A 190 -9.76 -13.89 -0.62
C THR A 190 -10.04 -13.94 0.87
N VAL A 191 -10.33 -15.12 1.42
CA VAL A 191 -10.56 -15.28 2.87
C VAL A 191 -9.30 -14.92 3.67
N ALA A 192 -8.13 -15.39 3.26
CA ALA A 192 -6.86 -15.07 3.91
C ALA A 192 -6.56 -13.55 3.86
N ASN A 193 -6.82 -12.91 2.71
CA ASN A 193 -6.64 -11.47 2.53
C ASN A 193 -7.60 -10.67 3.42
N LEU A 194 -8.87 -11.05 3.47
CA LEU A 194 -9.86 -10.42 4.33
C LEU A 194 -9.47 -10.56 5.80
N TRP A 195 -9.14 -11.77 6.25
CA TRP A 195 -8.75 -12.00 7.63
C TRP A 195 -7.53 -11.16 8.03
N ASN A 196 -6.52 -11.06 7.17
CA ASN A 196 -5.32 -10.29 7.45
C ASN A 196 -5.56 -8.77 7.40
N GLY A 197 -6.35 -8.26 6.44
CA GLY A 197 -6.41 -6.83 6.11
C GLY A 197 -7.63 -6.07 6.62
N VAL A 198 -8.76 -6.75 6.90
CA VAL A 198 -10.05 -6.10 7.18
C VAL A 198 -10.01 -5.22 8.44
N GLY A 199 -9.24 -5.63 9.45
CA GLY A 199 -9.11 -4.86 10.70
C GLY A 199 -8.44 -3.52 10.48
N PHE A 200 -7.35 -3.48 9.73
CA PHE A 200 -6.69 -2.23 9.36
C PHE A 200 -7.62 -1.33 8.52
N GLY A 201 -8.25 -1.91 7.50
CA GLY A 201 -9.19 -1.17 6.65
C GLY A 201 -10.35 -0.57 7.45
N SER A 202 -10.94 -1.30 8.39
CA SER A 202 -12.04 -0.80 9.22
C SER A 202 -11.64 0.38 10.11
N ILE A 203 -10.41 0.38 10.66
CA ILE A 203 -9.90 1.50 11.46
C ILE A 203 -9.72 2.75 10.60
N VAL A 204 -9.23 2.60 9.37
CA VAL A 204 -9.09 3.73 8.44
C VAL A 204 -10.45 4.38 8.15
N TYR A 205 -11.50 3.59 7.93
CA TYR A 205 -12.86 4.11 7.72
C TYR A 205 -13.51 4.68 8.99
N LEU A 206 -13.10 4.22 10.17
CA LEU A 206 -13.59 4.80 11.45
C LEU A 206 -12.92 6.15 11.77
N ALA A 207 -11.71 6.39 11.24
CA ALA A 207 -10.95 7.61 11.50
C ALA A 207 -11.31 8.78 10.57
N GLY A 208 -11.97 8.53 9.43
CA GLY A 208 -12.41 9.53 8.44
C GLY A 208 -13.87 9.86 8.55
#